data_62d496948abb9afe9e681a9f8f0dcc47
#
_entry.id   62d496948abb9afe9e681a9f8f0dcc47
#
_cell.length_a   1.000
_cell.length_b   1.000
_cell.length_c   1.000
_cell.angle_alpha   90.00
_cell.angle_beta   90.00
_cell.angle_gamma   90.00
#
_symmetry.space_group_name_H-M   'P 1'
#
loop_
_entity.id
_entity.type
_entity.pdbx_description
1 polymer ?
#
loop_
_entity_poly.entity_id
_entity_poly.type
_entity_poly.pdbx_seq_one_letter_code
_entity_poly.pdbx_strand_id
1 'polypeptide(L)'
;MAMTLYDDTLGLLQELIRNACVNDLTPDSGHEVRNADTLEKFFDGTAVEIQRYESHPGRVTIVVTVPGDPDKEPLTLMGHTDVVPVDEPKWTKPPFDAVIEDGKLYGRGAVDMLFITATMAAVTRDVAKRGNPGGTLAFVGMADEEARGGLGSIWMDKHHPEAYSVRNCLSETGGSHLPGALGFNVGEKGAGQRRLHVHGDAGHGSTPFGKDFAIVKIGEVARRIAAAEPPIAMDEVWQGFVKTFRFDPATEAALLDGSATATDYEKFGDLAAYAHAFSHTTMSQTVLRAGGAINVLPSHAYLEMDIRPFSGQTQEELDEFLREALGDMADEVEIEHLITEDATQSSTDTELWRCIEDTAHEFFPDKKVLPVLATGGSDLRVARHRGGNAYGFALHAEDRDMASANSQLHSHDEHLYLEDLDLTVKAYSSLVNRFLGQEH
;
A
#
# COMPACT_ATOMS: atom_id res chain seq x y z
N MET A 1 2.75 -38.33 4.50
CA MET A 1 3.78 -37.36 4.88
C MET A 1 3.06 -36.23 5.58
N ALA A 2 3.62 -35.65 6.63
CA ALA A 2 3.07 -34.41 7.17
C ALA A 2 3.24 -33.33 6.09
N MET A 3 2.20 -32.52 5.86
CA MET A 3 2.29 -31.34 4.99
C MET A 3 3.34 -30.38 5.58
N THR A 4 4.16 -29.81 4.71
CA THR A 4 5.14 -28.79 5.13
C THR A 4 4.42 -27.43 5.31
N LEU A 5 5.07 -26.49 6.00
CA LEU A 5 4.53 -25.13 6.13
C LEU A 5 4.30 -24.47 4.75
N TYR A 6 5.18 -24.76 3.78
CA TYR A 6 5.02 -24.34 2.39
C TYR A 6 3.77 -24.94 1.74
N ASP A 7 3.53 -26.25 1.90
CA ASP A 7 2.36 -26.92 1.32
C ASP A 7 1.05 -26.37 1.93
N ASP A 8 1.01 -26.16 3.23
CA ASP A 8 -0.11 -25.53 3.97
C ASP A 8 -0.38 -24.12 3.40
N THR A 9 0.67 -23.31 3.20
CA THR A 9 0.58 -21.95 2.67
C THR A 9 0.09 -21.94 1.23
N LEU A 10 0.68 -22.76 0.37
CA LEU A 10 0.29 -22.84 -1.06
C LEU A 10 -1.17 -23.27 -1.22
N GLY A 11 -1.60 -24.27 -0.46
CA GLY A 11 -2.99 -24.74 -0.48
C GLY A 11 -3.97 -23.64 -0.03
N LEU A 12 -3.65 -22.94 1.06
CA LEU A 12 -4.45 -21.83 1.55
C LEU A 12 -4.51 -20.67 0.53
N LEU A 13 -3.37 -20.26 -0.03
CA LEU A 13 -3.29 -19.22 -1.04
C LEU A 13 -4.21 -19.51 -2.24
N GLN A 14 -4.19 -20.76 -2.74
CA GLN A 14 -5.07 -21.14 -3.83
C GLN A 14 -6.56 -21.07 -3.48
N GLU A 15 -6.94 -21.39 -2.24
CA GLU A 15 -8.32 -21.26 -1.78
C GLU A 15 -8.72 -19.79 -1.65
N LEU A 16 -7.87 -18.92 -1.08
CA LEU A 16 -8.14 -17.49 -0.94
C LEU A 16 -8.33 -16.82 -2.31
N ILE A 17 -7.49 -17.14 -3.31
CA ILE A 17 -7.66 -16.62 -4.68
C ILE A 17 -8.99 -17.06 -5.28
N ARG A 18 -9.36 -18.37 -5.16
CA ARG A 18 -10.60 -18.92 -5.69
C ARG A 18 -11.85 -18.33 -5.08
N ASN A 19 -11.76 -17.83 -3.86
CA ASN A 19 -12.87 -17.13 -3.20
C ASN A 19 -13.24 -15.81 -3.89
N ALA A 20 -12.35 -15.24 -4.69
CA ALA A 20 -12.61 -14.06 -5.54
C ALA A 20 -13.30 -12.92 -4.77
N CYS A 21 -12.70 -12.49 -3.66
CA CYS A 21 -13.21 -11.39 -2.83
C CYS A 21 -12.94 -10.03 -3.50
N VAL A 22 -13.57 -9.80 -4.65
CA VAL A 22 -13.34 -8.61 -5.49
C VAL A 22 -14.02 -7.40 -4.89
N ASN A 23 -13.23 -6.39 -4.57
CA ASN A 23 -13.65 -5.09 -4.08
C ASN A 23 -13.72 -4.09 -5.26
N ASP A 24 -14.91 -3.67 -5.63
CA ASP A 24 -15.16 -2.72 -6.72
C ASP A 24 -15.39 -1.29 -6.22
N LEU A 25 -14.97 -1.00 -5.00
CA LEU A 25 -15.11 0.25 -4.26
C LEU A 25 -16.54 0.51 -3.76
N THR A 26 -17.46 -0.43 -3.94
CA THR A 26 -18.82 -0.32 -3.37
C THR A 26 -18.95 -1.12 -2.07
N PRO A 27 -19.77 -0.67 -1.11
CA PRO A 27 -19.96 -1.39 0.15
C PRO A 27 -20.47 -2.84 -0.02
N ASP A 28 -21.24 -3.10 -1.08
CA ASP A 28 -21.86 -4.40 -1.36
C ASP A 28 -20.92 -5.37 -2.12
N SER A 29 -19.66 -4.99 -2.36
CA SER A 29 -18.62 -5.82 -2.99
C SER A 29 -17.66 -6.44 -1.97
N GLY A 30 -16.55 -7.01 -2.40
CA GLY A 30 -15.53 -7.66 -1.54
C GLY A 30 -15.98 -9.05 -1.09
N HIS A 31 -16.98 -9.13 -0.23
CA HIS A 31 -17.46 -10.39 0.34
C HIS A 31 -16.37 -11.21 1.02
N GLU A 32 -15.53 -10.54 1.81
CA GLU A 32 -14.39 -11.13 2.53
C GLU A 32 -14.82 -12.18 3.55
N VAL A 33 -16.13 -12.27 3.84
CA VAL A 33 -16.72 -13.39 4.59
C VAL A 33 -16.29 -14.75 4.05
N ARG A 34 -16.10 -14.89 2.73
CA ARG A 34 -15.63 -16.14 2.09
C ARG A 34 -14.20 -16.47 2.50
N ASN A 35 -13.32 -15.46 2.53
CA ASN A 35 -11.95 -15.63 2.98
C ASN A 35 -11.89 -15.83 4.50
N ALA A 36 -12.73 -15.14 5.27
CA ALA A 36 -12.85 -15.34 6.71
C ALA A 36 -13.30 -16.78 7.05
N ASP A 37 -14.28 -17.35 6.33
CA ASP A 37 -14.72 -18.74 6.50
C ASP A 37 -13.59 -19.75 6.18
N THR A 38 -12.82 -19.50 5.12
CA THR A 38 -11.67 -20.32 4.75
C THR A 38 -10.57 -20.27 5.81
N LEU A 39 -10.26 -19.06 6.30
CA LEU A 39 -9.27 -18.84 7.36
C LEU A 39 -9.70 -19.48 8.67
N GLU A 40 -10.94 -19.29 9.11
CA GLU A 40 -11.44 -19.91 10.33
C GLU A 40 -11.30 -21.44 10.27
N LYS A 41 -11.72 -22.06 9.17
CA LYS A 41 -11.54 -23.49 8.93
C LYS A 41 -10.07 -23.91 8.89
N PHE A 42 -9.18 -23.07 8.37
CA PHE A 42 -7.75 -23.36 8.34
C PHE A 42 -7.14 -23.48 9.73
N PHE A 43 -7.66 -22.75 10.71
CA PHE A 43 -7.24 -22.82 12.11
C PHE A 43 -7.92 -23.91 12.93
N ASP A 44 -8.83 -24.70 12.35
CA ASP A 44 -9.48 -25.82 13.06
C ASP A 44 -8.49 -26.74 13.75
N GLY A 45 -8.78 -27.11 15.00
CA GLY A 45 -7.96 -28.02 15.79
C GLY A 45 -6.69 -27.40 16.38
N THR A 46 -6.56 -26.07 16.34
CA THR A 46 -5.48 -25.33 17.02
C THR A 46 -5.99 -24.57 18.24
N ALA A 47 -5.08 -24.26 19.17
CA ALA A 47 -5.42 -23.52 20.40
C ALA A 47 -5.32 -22.00 20.14
N VAL A 48 -6.25 -21.44 19.36
CA VAL A 48 -6.33 -20.01 19.06
C VAL A 48 -7.68 -19.45 19.50
N GLU A 49 -7.71 -18.13 19.71
CA GLU A 49 -8.95 -17.38 19.87
C GLU A 49 -9.30 -16.73 18.53
N ILE A 50 -10.53 -16.94 18.06
CA ILE A 50 -11.00 -16.37 16.79
C ILE A 50 -12.14 -15.41 17.05
N GLN A 51 -12.04 -14.22 16.48
CA GLN A 51 -13.08 -13.19 16.51
C GLN A 51 -13.34 -12.71 15.08
N ARG A 52 -14.61 -12.43 14.80
CA ARG A 52 -15.05 -11.92 13.48
C ARG A 52 -15.76 -10.59 13.67
N TYR A 53 -15.44 -9.64 12.85
CA TYR A 53 -15.99 -8.30 12.88
C TYR A 53 -16.58 -7.99 11.50
N GLU A 54 -17.88 -7.79 11.45
CA GLU A 54 -18.62 -7.50 10.22
C GLU A 54 -19.04 -6.03 10.22
N SER A 55 -18.37 -5.23 9.39
CA SER A 55 -18.62 -3.79 9.28
C SER A 55 -19.81 -3.47 8.38
N HIS A 56 -20.06 -4.30 7.37
CA HIS A 56 -21.17 -4.28 6.43
C HIS A 56 -21.46 -5.73 6.02
N PRO A 57 -22.67 -6.10 5.61
CA PRO A 57 -22.98 -7.48 5.23
C PRO A 57 -21.97 -8.07 4.24
N GLY A 58 -21.28 -9.12 4.67
CA GLY A 58 -20.25 -9.79 3.90
C GLY A 58 -18.83 -9.18 4.00
N ARG A 59 -18.65 -7.97 4.58
CA ARG A 59 -17.36 -7.32 4.77
C ARG A 59 -16.81 -7.71 6.15
N VAL A 60 -16.09 -8.83 6.22
CA VAL A 60 -15.66 -9.46 7.48
C VAL A 60 -14.15 -9.40 7.64
N THR A 61 -13.73 -8.75 8.73
CA THR A 61 -12.36 -8.86 9.26
C THR A 61 -12.31 -9.99 10.27
N ILE A 62 -11.35 -10.90 10.15
CA ILE A 62 -11.11 -12.00 11.10
C ILE A 62 -9.84 -11.72 11.89
N VAL A 63 -9.90 -11.88 13.21
CA VAL A 63 -8.76 -11.77 14.12
C VAL A 63 -8.53 -13.13 14.77
N VAL A 64 -7.32 -13.65 14.62
CA VAL A 64 -6.89 -14.93 15.19
C VAL A 64 -5.74 -14.68 16.16
N THR A 65 -5.94 -14.98 17.42
CA THR A 65 -4.96 -14.70 18.48
C THR A 65 -4.39 -16.00 19.05
N VAL A 66 -3.07 -16.09 19.08
CA VAL A 66 -2.31 -17.08 19.88
C VAL A 66 -1.88 -16.38 21.16
N PRO A 67 -2.50 -16.66 22.31
CA PRO A 67 -2.15 -16.00 23.56
C PRO A 67 -0.71 -16.29 23.99
N GLY A 68 0.02 -15.25 24.38
CA GLY A 68 1.38 -15.31 24.91
C GLY A 68 1.50 -14.61 26.25
N ASP A 69 2.74 -14.39 26.69
CA ASP A 69 3.04 -13.64 27.91
C ASP A 69 2.64 -12.17 27.75
N PRO A 70 1.70 -11.63 28.54
CA PRO A 70 1.24 -10.26 28.42
C PRO A 70 2.32 -9.21 28.78
N ASP A 71 3.40 -9.62 29.47
CA ASP A 71 4.52 -8.74 29.83
C ASP A 71 5.55 -8.61 28.69
N LYS A 72 5.39 -9.39 27.62
CA LYS A 72 6.25 -9.34 26.42
C LYS A 72 5.60 -8.55 25.28
N GLU A 73 6.44 -8.11 24.33
CA GLU A 73 5.97 -7.38 23.17
C GLU A 73 5.06 -8.25 22.29
N PRO A 74 3.86 -7.76 21.94
CA PRO A 74 2.97 -8.44 21.00
C PRO A 74 3.42 -8.19 19.57
N LEU A 75 3.08 -9.14 18.69
CA LEU A 75 3.23 -9.02 17.24
C LEU A 75 1.88 -9.21 16.56
N THR A 76 1.56 -8.33 15.60
CA THR A 76 0.39 -8.45 14.76
C THR A 76 0.81 -8.59 13.29
N LEU A 77 0.31 -9.64 12.65
CA LEU A 77 0.46 -9.89 11.23
C LEU A 77 -0.85 -9.48 10.54
N MET A 78 -0.83 -8.42 9.74
CA MET A 78 -2.01 -7.85 9.08
C MET A 78 -1.94 -8.14 7.58
N GLY A 79 -2.89 -8.93 7.08
CA GLY A 79 -3.00 -9.17 5.65
C GLY A 79 -4.42 -8.89 5.17
N HIS A 80 -4.57 -8.11 4.10
CA HIS A 80 -5.90 -7.93 3.52
C HIS A 80 -6.36 -9.17 2.76
N THR A 81 -7.66 -9.28 2.59
CA THR A 81 -8.33 -10.47 2.03
C THR A 81 -9.20 -10.15 0.82
N ASP A 82 -9.39 -8.88 0.51
CA ASP A 82 -9.99 -8.39 -0.73
C ASP A 82 -8.94 -8.23 -1.84
N VAL A 83 -9.39 -8.07 -3.07
CA VAL A 83 -8.57 -7.88 -4.26
C VAL A 83 -9.27 -6.94 -5.24
N VAL A 84 -8.51 -6.20 -6.06
CA VAL A 84 -9.07 -5.31 -7.08
C VAL A 84 -9.79 -6.07 -8.21
N PRO A 85 -10.70 -5.41 -8.96
CA PRO A 85 -11.38 -5.97 -10.12
C PRO A 85 -10.41 -6.41 -11.22
N VAL A 86 -10.90 -7.28 -12.09
CA VAL A 86 -10.18 -7.81 -13.26
C VAL A 86 -10.87 -7.44 -14.57
N ASP A 87 -10.10 -7.26 -15.63
CA ASP A 87 -10.56 -7.21 -17.02
C ASP A 87 -10.28 -8.60 -17.65
N GLU A 88 -11.15 -9.58 -17.37
CA GLU A 88 -10.95 -10.98 -17.76
C GLU A 88 -10.49 -11.20 -19.21
N PRO A 89 -11.02 -10.49 -20.23
CA PRO A 89 -10.57 -10.65 -21.62
C PRO A 89 -9.07 -10.37 -21.86
N LYS A 90 -8.41 -9.69 -20.94
CA LYS A 90 -6.96 -9.38 -21.01
C LYS A 90 -6.09 -10.39 -20.28
N TRP A 91 -6.69 -11.34 -19.56
CA TRP A 91 -5.95 -12.39 -18.87
C TRP A 91 -5.73 -13.59 -19.77
N THR A 92 -4.53 -14.16 -19.74
CA THR A 92 -4.20 -15.39 -20.47
C THR A 92 -4.58 -16.65 -19.70
N LYS A 93 -4.71 -16.53 -18.37
CA LYS A 93 -5.16 -17.58 -17.45
C LYS A 93 -6.41 -17.08 -16.70
N PRO A 94 -7.35 -17.96 -16.32
CA PRO A 94 -8.49 -17.53 -15.49
C PRO A 94 -8.00 -16.89 -14.18
N PRO A 95 -8.40 -15.65 -13.87
CA PRO A 95 -7.79 -14.86 -12.79
C PRO A 95 -8.08 -15.38 -11.37
N PHE A 96 -9.07 -16.26 -11.20
CA PHE A 96 -9.47 -16.83 -9.91
C PHE A 96 -9.35 -18.36 -9.82
N ASP A 97 -8.70 -19.02 -10.79
CA ASP A 97 -8.50 -20.48 -10.74
C ASP A 97 -7.22 -20.88 -9.99
N ALA A 98 -6.35 -19.91 -9.67
CA ALA A 98 -5.06 -20.14 -9.02
C ALA A 98 -4.22 -21.19 -9.77
N VAL A 99 -4.05 -20.97 -11.07
CA VAL A 99 -3.36 -21.91 -11.99
C VAL A 99 -1.86 -21.89 -11.71
N ILE A 100 -1.27 -23.09 -11.56
CA ILE A 100 0.18 -23.24 -11.45
C ILE A 100 0.72 -23.71 -12.80
N GLU A 101 1.63 -22.94 -13.39
CA GLU A 101 2.32 -23.25 -14.63
C GLU A 101 3.73 -22.66 -14.61
N ASP A 102 4.72 -23.41 -15.06
CA ASP A 102 6.13 -22.99 -15.19
C ASP A 102 6.71 -22.35 -13.91
N GLY A 103 6.41 -22.93 -12.74
CA GLY A 103 6.91 -22.45 -11.45
C GLY A 103 6.25 -21.16 -10.94
N LYS A 104 5.14 -20.76 -11.55
CA LYS A 104 4.35 -19.57 -11.20
C LYS A 104 2.93 -19.95 -10.83
N LEU A 105 2.37 -19.25 -9.86
CA LEU A 105 0.96 -19.29 -9.51
C LEU A 105 0.30 -18.03 -10.04
N TYR A 106 -0.62 -18.18 -11.00
CA TYR A 106 -1.37 -17.09 -11.61
C TYR A 106 -2.69 -16.87 -10.88
N GLY A 107 -2.98 -15.61 -10.57
CA GLY A 107 -4.26 -15.23 -9.98
C GLY A 107 -4.28 -13.78 -9.50
N ARG A 108 -5.45 -13.15 -9.51
CA ARG A 108 -5.63 -11.86 -8.88
C ARG A 108 -5.47 -12.01 -7.36
N GLY A 109 -4.63 -11.15 -6.75
CA GLY A 109 -4.23 -11.26 -5.35
C GLY A 109 -3.05 -12.21 -5.11
N ALA A 110 -2.49 -12.84 -6.17
CA ALA A 110 -1.33 -13.72 -6.02
C ALA A 110 -0.11 -12.99 -5.47
N VAL A 111 0.04 -11.69 -5.75
CA VAL A 111 1.11 -10.81 -5.27
C VAL A 111 0.58 -9.77 -4.29
N ASP A 112 -0.56 -9.19 -4.58
CA ASP A 112 -1.22 -8.17 -3.76
C ASP A 112 -2.51 -8.70 -3.15
N MET A 113 -2.49 -9.07 -1.86
CA MET A 113 -1.34 -9.54 -1.05
C MET A 113 -1.61 -10.96 -0.49
N LEU A 114 -2.50 -11.75 -1.14
CA LEU A 114 -3.00 -13.02 -0.57
C LEU A 114 -1.88 -14.03 -0.28
N PHE A 115 -0.72 -13.97 -0.99
CA PHE A 115 0.39 -14.85 -0.66
C PHE A 115 1.01 -14.53 0.71
N ILE A 116 1.10 -13.24 1.04
CA ILE A 116 1.58 -12.78 2.34
C ILE A 116 0.52 -13.11 3.40
N THR A 117 -0.76 -12.86 3.12
CA THR A 117 -1.89 -13.21 4.01
C THR A 117 -1.91 -14.71 4.33
N ALA A 118 -1.75 -15.57 3.32
CA ALA A 118 -1.68 -17.02 3.50
C ALA A 118 -0.43 -17.43 4.30
N THR A 119 0.72 -16.79 4.04
CA THR A 119 1.97 -17.03 4.78
C THR A 119 1.81 -16.66 6.26
N MET A 120 1.27 -15.48 6.55
CA MET A 120 1.01 -15.03 7.92
C MET A 120 0.08 -15.98 8.67
N ALA A 121 -1.02 -16.41 8.04
CA ALA A 121 -1.95 -17.38 8.62
C ALA A 121 -1.28 -18.72 8.90
N ALA A 122 -0.48 -19.24 7.95
CA ALA A 122 0.21 -20.52 8.09
C ALA A 122 1.27 -20.48 9.21
N VAL A 123 2.06 -19.41 9.29
CA VAL A 123 3.04 -19.21 10.37
C VAL A 123 2.34 -19.07 11.72
N THR A 124 1.25 -18.32 11.80
CA THR A 124 0.44 -18.20 13.04
C THR A 124 -0.10 -19.55 13.48
N ARG A 125 -0.60 -20.37 12.55
CA ARG A 125 -1.07 -21.73 12.82
C ARG A 125 0.05 -22.64 13.32
N ASP A 126 1.25 -22.51 12.76
CA ASP A 126 2.42 -23.28 13.20
C ASP A 126 2.84 -22.90 14.63
N VAL A 127 2.89 -21.60 14.94
CA VAL A 127 3.12 -21.11 16.30
C VAL A 127 2.06 -21.64 17.27
N ALA A 128 0.79 -21.61 16.88
CA ALA A 128 -0.31 -22.14 17.71
C ALA A 128 -0.18 -23.65 17.97
N LYS A 129 0.26 -24.44 16.98
CA LYS A 129 0.50 -25.89 17.13
C LYS A 129 1.68 -26.20 18.05
N ARG A 130 2.74 -25.40 18.02
CA ARG A 130 3.89 -25.52 18.90
C ARG A 130 3.57 -25.08 20.34
N GLY A 131 2.65 -24.12 20.49
CA GLY A 131 2.26 -23.53 21.75
C GLY A 131 3.32 -22.62 22.37
N ASN A 132 2.94 -21.92 23.44
CA ASN A 132 3.82 -21.06 24.23
C ASN A 132 4.63 -20.04 23.41
N PRO A 133 3.99 -19.17 22.61
CA PRO A 133 4.68 -18.03 22.04
C PRO A 133 5.21 -17.14 23.17
N GLY A 134 6.34 -16.47 22.94
CA GLY A 134 6.87 -15.54 23.94
C GLY A 134 5.87 -14.43 24.24
N GLY A 135 5.63 -13.52 23.32
CA GLY A 135 4.55 -12.52 23.35
C GLY A 135 3.30 -13.01 22.62
N THR A 136 2.19 -12.28 22.76
CA THR A 136 0.96 -12.55 22.01
C THR A 136 1.19 -12.36 20.52
N LEU A 137 0.78 -13.36 19.71
CA LEU A 137 0.75 -13.26 18.25
C LEU A 137 -0.69 -13.12 17.77
N ALA A 138 -0.99 -12.08 16.99
CA ALA A 138 -2.26 -11.93 16.31
C ALA A 138 -2.07 -12.01 14.79
N PHE A 139 -2.93 -12.73 14.11
CA PHE A 139 -3.12 -12.66 12.67
C PHE A 139 -4.46 -11.97 12.40
N VAL A 140 -4.45 -10.99 11.51
CA VAL A 140 -5.64 -10.23 11.10
C VAL A 140 -5.83 -10.40 9.60
N GLY A 141 -6.90 -11.09 9.20
CA GLY A 141 -7.38 -11.09 7.81
C GLY A 141 -8.29 -9.89 7.63
N MET A 142 -7.73 -8.79 7.14
CA MET A 142 -8.40 -7.49 7.04
C MET A 142 -9.32 -7.42 5.82
N ALA A 143 -10.48 -6.80 5.96
CA ALA A 143 -11.36 -6.46 4.85
C ALA A 143 -11.06 -5.06 4.32
N ASP A 144 -11.45 -4.78 3.05
CA ASP A 144 -11.61 -3.43 2.50
C ASP A 144 -10.32 -2.61 2.33
N GLU A 145 -9.15 -3.22 2.28
CA GLU A 145 -7.91 -2.48 2.07
C GLU A 145 -7.92 -1.75 0.73
N GLU A 146 -8.29 -2.45 -0.34
CA GLU A 146 -8.30 -1.99 -1.74
C GLU A 146 -9.26 -0.80 -1.97
N ALA A 147 -10.25 -0.62 -1.06
CA ALA A 147 -11.12 0.55 -1.01
C ALA A 147 -10.78 1.49 0.16
N ARG A 148 -9.52 1.51 0.60
CA ARG A 148 -8.97 2.41 1.62
C ARG A 148 -9.43 2.11 3.05
N GLY A 149 -9.84 0.90 3.36
CA GLY A 149 -10.10 0.41 4.72
C GLY A 149 -11.28 1.07 5.46
N GLY A 150 -12.14 1.79 4.75
CA GLY A 150 -13.30 2.46 5.37
C GLY A 150 -14.27 1.49 6.03
N LEU A 151 -14.37 0.26 5.53
CA LEU A 151 -15.10 -0.86 6.10
C LEU A 151 -14.16 -1.94 6.68
N GLY A 152 -12.86 -1.69 6.72
CA GLY A 152 -11.80 -2.55 7.23
C GLY A 152 -11.04 -1.91 8.38
N SER A 153 -9.76 -1.60 8.16
CA SER A 153 -8.84 -1.14 9.20
C SER A 153 -9.27 0.15 9.91
N ILE A 154 -9.79 1.14 9.18
CA ILE A 154 -10.31 2.38 9.77
C ILE A 154 -11.56 2.11 10.61
N TRP A 155 -12.46 1.25 10.11
CA TRP A 155 -13.64 0.86 10.87
C TRP A 155 -13.28 0.08 12.14
N MET A 156 -12.32 -0.84 12.03
CA MET A 156 -11.78 -1.60 13.19
C MET A 156 -11.20 -0.66 14.24
N ASP A 157 -10.36 0.29 13.83
CA ASP A 157 -9.76 1.27 14.74
C ASP A 157 -10.81 2.10 15.48
N LYS A 158 -11.87 2.49 14.80
CA LYS A 158 -12.93 3.29 15.38
C LYS A 158 -13.85 2.53 16.31
N HIS A 159 -14.16 1.25 16.03
CA HIS A 159 -15.20 0.50 16.73
C HIS A 159 -14.66 -0.61 17.63
N HIS A 160 -13.48 -1.15 17.31
CA HIS A 160 -12.85 -2.27 18.00
C HIS A 160 -11.33 -2.08 18.16
N PRO A 161 -10.87 -0.93 18.71
CA PRO A 161 -9.45 -0.62 18.81
C PRO A 161 -8.66 -1.59 19.68
N GLU A 162 -9.34 -2.39 20.51
CA GLU A 162 -8.77 -3.41 21.39
C GLU A 162 -8.67 -4.80 20.75
N ALA A 163 -9.22 -5.00 19.54
CA ALA A 163 -9.33 -6.32 18.92
C ALA A 163 -7.95 -6.98 18.67
N TYR A 164 -6.94 -6.16 18.41
CA TYR A 164 -5.55 -6.58 18.25
C TYR A 164 -4.60 -5.43 18.63
N SER A 165 -3.35 -5.78 18.91
CA SER A 165 -2.34 -4.78 19.24
C SER A 165 -1.77 -4.14 17.98
N VAL A 166 -1.65 -2.82 17.98
CA VAL A 166 -0.98 -2.09 16.90
C VAL A 166 0.48 -1.71 17.23
N ARG A 167 1.02 -2.21 18.35
CA ARG A 167 2.36 -1.82 18.81
C ARG A 167 3.47 -2.25 17.84
N ASN A 168 3.37 -3.48 17.32
CA ASN A 168 4.33 -4.02 16.36
C ASN A 168 3.54 -4.78 15.30
N CYS A 169 3.56 -4.27 14.06
CA CYS A 169 2.77 -4.80 12.95
C CYS A 169 3.65 -5.10 11.73
N LEU A 170 3.34 -6.21 11.07
CA LEU A 170 3.86 -6.52 9.73
C LEU A 170 2.69 -6.63 8.75
N SER A 171 2.89 -6.15 7.52
CA SER A 171 1.94 -6.29 6.43
C SER A 171 2.67 -6.42 5.09
N GLU A 172 2.01 -6.01 4.04
CA GLU A 172 2.43 -6.10 2.66
C GLU A 172 3.67 -5.26 2.32
N THR A 173 4.26 -5.59 1.19
CA THR A 173 5.33 -4.88 0.49
C THR A 173 6.65 -4.77 1.25
N GLY A 174 7.64 -5.53 0.82
CA GLY A 174 8.99 -5.49 1.38
C GLY A 174 9.88 -6.55 0.77
N GLY A 175 11.17 -6.52 1.11
CA GLY A 175 12.17 -7.47 0.63
C GLY A 175 12.47 -7.38 -0.85
N SER A 176 12.10 -6.29 -1.50
CA SER A 176 12.37 -6.05 -2.92
C SER A 176 13.85 -5.76 -3.14
N HIS A 177 14.43 -6.36 -4.18
CA HIS A 177 15.83 -6.17 -4.51
C HIS A 177 16.11 -4.82 -5.17
N LEU A 178 17.13 -4.15 -4.66
CA LEU A 178 17.74 -2.93 -5.17
C LEU A 178 19.22 -3.20 -5.44
N PRO A 179 19.96 -2.32 -6.14
CA PRO A 179 21.40 -2.50 -6.34
C PRO A 179 22.17 -2.63 -5.01
N GLY A 180 22.52 -3.88 -4.62
CA GLY A 180 23.25 -4.20 -3.39
C GLY A 180 22.45 -4.07 -2.08
N ALA A 181 21.13 -3.95 -2.14
CA ALA A 181 20.27 -3.81 -0.98
C ALA A 181 18.93 -4.54 -1.13
N LEU A 182 18.22 -4.67 0.00
CA LEU A 182 16.81 -5.07 0.09
C LEU A 182 16.03 -3.91 0.67
N GLY A 183 14.95 -3.50 0.00
CA GLY A 183 14.06 -2.43 0.45
C GLY A 183 12.91 -2.98 1.29
N PHE A 184 12.68 -2.42 2.49
CA PHE A 184 11.53 -2.75 3.32
C PHE A 184 10.74 -1.49 3.63
N ASN A 185 9.43 -1.56 3.46
CA ASN A 185 8.55 -0.41 3.70
C ASN A 185 8.50 -0.04 5.18
N VAL A 186 8.89 1.19 5.48
CA VAL A 186 8.79 1.79 6.82
C VAL A 186 7.68 2.82 6.91
N GLY A 187 7.12 3.24 5.78
CA GLY A 187 6.13 4.30 5.72
C GLY A 187 5.45 4.40 4.37
N GLU A 188 4.50 5.28 4.28
CA GLU A 188 3.71 5.49 3.07
C GLU A 188 3.32 6.95 2.91
N LYS A 189 3.06 7.34 1.67
CA LYS A 189 2.56 8.68 1.36
C LYS A 189 1.13 8.85 1.85
N GLY A 190 0.78 10.09 2.17
CA GLY A 190 -0.57 10.47 2.53
C GLY A 190 -1.50 10.59 1.34
N ALA A 191 -2.72 11.05 1.60
CA ALA A 191 -3.67 11.49 0.61
C ALA A 191 -4.07 12.94 0.86
N GLY A 192 -4.06 13.74 -0.21
CA GLY A 192 -4.46 15.14 -0.20
C GLY A 192 -5.39 15.44 -1.38
N GLN A 193 -6.37 14.56 -1.65
CA GLN A 193 -7.22 14.69 -2.81
C GLN A 193 -8.07 15.95 -2.74
N ARG A 194 -8.07 16.72 -3.81
CA ARG A 194 -8.75 18.00 -3.94
C ARG A 194 -9.66 18.04 -5.15
N ARG A 195 -10.75 18.81 -5.02
CA ARG A 195 -11.52 19.29 -6.15
C ARG A 195 -11.46 20.80 -6.20
N LEU A 196 -11.01 21.33 -7.31
CA LEU A 196 -10.86 22.77 -7.56
C LEU A 196 -12.06 23.24 -8.38
N HIS A 197 -12.88 24.13 -7.80
CA HIS A 197 -14.07 24.64 -8.45
C HIS A 197 -13.83 26.04 -8.99
N VAL A 198 -14.41 26.33 -10.16
CA VAL A 198 -14.47 27.68 -10.73
C VAL A 198 -15.91 27.98 -11.17
N HIS A 199 -16.27 29.25 -11.09
CA HIS A 199 -17.55 29.76 -11.49
C HIS A 199 -17.43 30.74 -12.66
N GLY A 200 -18.50 30.86 -13.44
CA GLY A 200 -18.64 31.76 -14.57
C GLY A 200 -20.10 32.09 -14.86
N ASP A 201 -20.35 32.80 -15.95
CA ASP A 201 -21.67 33.19 -16.36
C ASP A 201 -22.43 32.05 -17.09
N ALA A 202 -23.64 31.75 -16.65
CA ALA A 202 -24.56 30.96 -17.44
C ALA A 202 -25.11 31.74 -18.64
N GLY A 203 -25.41 31.05 -19.73
CA GLY A 203 -26.03 31.72 -20.89
C GLY A 203 -26.19 30.82 -22.11
N HIS A 204 -26.74 31.43 -23.16
CA HIS A 204 -26.84 30.77 -24.47
C HIS A 204 -25.53 30.89 -25.23
N GLY A 205 -25.02 29.79 -25.79
CA GLY A 205 -23.73 29.75 -26.50
C GLY A 205 -23.60 30.67 -27.70
N SER A 206 -24.73 31.15 -28.28
CA SER A 206 -24.70 32.10 -29.39
C SER A 206 -24.54 33.58 -28.98
N THR A 207 -24.61 33.89 -27.67
CA THR A 207 -24.48 35.26 -27.15
C THR A 207 -23.39 35.36 -26.09
N PRO A 208 -22.10 35.07 -26.44
CA PRO A 208 -20.99 34.95 -25.49
C PRO A 208 -20.35 36.29 -25.10
N PHE A 209 -20.72 37.38 -25.76
CA PHE A 209 -20.07 38.68 -25.57
C PHE A 209 -20.20 39.19 -24.12
N GLY A 210 -19.06 39.53 -23.50
CA GLY A 210 -18.99 40.05 -22.14
C GLY A 210 -19.24 39.02 -21.04
N LYS A 211 -19.26 37.73 -21.36
CA LYS A 211 -19.46 36.62 -20.42
C LYS A 211 -18.16 36.11 -19.85
N ASP A 212 -18.19 35.73 -18.60
CA ASP A 212 -17.12 35.04 -17.89
C ASP A 212 -17.29 33.51 -18.05
N PHE A 213 -16.25 32.81 -18.55
CA PHE A 213 -16.35 31.42 -18.97
C PHE A 213 -15.71 30.47 -17.95
N ALA A 214 -16.51 29.70 -17.23
CA ALA A 214 -16.01 28.65 -16.32
C ALA A 214 -15.10 27.64 -17.04
N ILE A 215 -15.38 27.30 -18.33
CA ILE A 215 -14.53 26.39 -19.13
C ILE A 215 -13.13 26.96 -19.34
N VAL A 216 -13.00 28.26 -19.62
CA VAL A 216 -11.71 28.91 -19.85
C VAL A 216 -10.92 28.96 -18.55
N LYS A 217 -11.61 29.31 -17.43
CA LYS A 217 -10.99 29.35 -16.11
C LYS A 217 -10.44 27.99 -15.68
N ILE A 218 -11.24 26.91 -15.79
CA ILE A 218 -10.76 25.58 -15.36
C ILE A 218 -9.61 25.06 -16.24
N GLY A 219 -9.60 25.42 -17.53
CA GLY A 219 -8.48 25.13 -18.41
C GLY A 219 -7.19 25.85 -18.00
N GLU A 220 -7.30 27.11 -17.55
CA GLU A 220 -6.16 27.87 -17.03
C GLU A 220 -5.70 27.34 -15.65
N VAL A 221 -6.62 26.95 -14.77
CA VAL A 221 -6.31 26.25 -13.52
C VAL A 221 -5.49 25.00 -13.80
N ALA A 222 -5.97 24.13 -14.69
CA ALA A 222 -5.27 22.90 -15.05
C ALA A 222 -3.86 23.17 -15.60
N ARG A 223 -3.71 24.20 -16.45
CA ARG A 223 -2.42 24.60 -17.02
C ARG A 223 -1.43 25.10 -15.95
N ARG A 224 -1.90 25.95 -15.02
CA ARG A 224 -1.06 26.50 -13.94
C ARG A 224 -0.57 25.41 -13.00
N ILE A 225 -1.45 24.53 -12.57
CA ILE A 225 -1.10 23.38 -11.71
C ILE A 225 -0.09 22.46 -12.42
N ALA A 226 -0.29 22.17 -13.72
CA ALA A 226 0.66 21.34 -14.48
C ALA A 226 2.05 21.96 -14.65
N ALA A 227 2.16 23.29 -14.53
CA ALA A 227 3.41 24.02 -14.63
C ALA A 227 4.10 24.26 -13.28
N ALA A 228 3.44 23.93 -12.16
CA ALA A 228 4.01 24.11 -10.84
C ALA A 228 4.98 22.95 -10.50
N GLU A 229 6.05 23.27 -9.82
CA GLU A 229 7.02 22.28 -9.32
C GLU A 229 6.59 21.86 -7.92
N PRO A 230 6.23 20.57 -7.71
CA PRO A 230 5.74 20.10 -6.41
C PRO A 230 6.85 20.14 -5.34
N PRO A 231 6.49 20.23 -4.06
CA PRO A 231 7.44 20.13 -2.95
C PRO A 231 8.23 18.83 -2.95
N ILE A 232 9.48 18.89 -2.50
CA ILE A 232 10.43 17.79 -2.50
C ILE A 232 10.82 17.45 -1.06
N ALA A 233 10.84 16.15 -0.71
CA ALA A 233 11.37 15.64 0.55
C ALA A 233 12.80 15.12 0.36
N MET A 234 13.71 15.56 1.25
CA MET A 234 15.14 15.18 1.25
C MET A 234 15.54 14.56 2.58
N ASP A 235 14.72 13.64 3.08
CA ASP A 235 14.94 12.96 4.35
C ASP A 235 16.04 11.88 4.28
N GLU A 236 16.34 11.27 5.42
CA GLU A 236 17.37 10.24 5.51
C GLU A 236 17.02 8.98 4.72
N VAL A 237 15.73 8.66 4.57
CA VAL A 237 15.25 7.48 3.83
C VAL A 237 15.52 7.68 2.34
N TRP A 238 15.18 8.86 1.79
CA TRP A 238 15.53 9.24 0.43
C TRP A 238 17.04 9.22 0.18
N GLN A 239 17.82 9.83 1.09
CA GLN A 239 19.27 9.85 0.97
C GLN A 239 19.87 8.45 0.96
N GLY A 240 19.37 7.53 1.80
CA GLY A 240 19.75 6.12 1.81
C GLY A 240 19.45 5.44 0.48
N PHE A 241 18.26 5.68 -0.08
CA PHE A 241 17.83 5.13 -1.36
C PHE A 241 18.76 5.58 -2.50
N VAL A 242 19.00 6.90 -2.65
CA VAL A 242 19.88 7.46 -3.70
C VAL A 242 21.27 6.84 -3.66
N LYS A 243 21.91 6.76 -2.46
CA LYS A 243 23.25 6.23 -2.28
C LYS A 243 23.40 4.75 -2.67
N THR A 244 22.30 4.02 -2.78
CA THR A 244 22.29 2.61 -3.18
C THR A 244 22.64 2.44 -4.66
N PHE A 245 22.29 3.41 -5.51
CA PHE A 245 22.45 3.32 -6.97
C PHE A 245 23.87 3.69 -7.48
N ARG A 246 24.73 4.27 -6.65
CA ARG A 246 26.12 4.63 -7.01
C ARG A 246 26.23 5.49 -8.28
N PHE A 247 25.43 6.56 -8.33
CA PHE A 247 25.48 7.54 -9.40
C PHE A 247 26.85 8.25 -9.50
N ASP A 248 27.08 8.95 -10.60
CA ASP A 248 28.19 9.90 -10.67
C ASP A 248 28.01 11.04 -9.64
N PRO A 249 29.09 11.66 -9.15
CA PRO A 249 29.01 12.64 -8.05
C PRO A 249 28.11 13.85 -8.34
N ALA A 250 27.96 14.26 -9.61
CA ALA A 250 27.12 15.41 -9.96
C ALA A 250 25.63 15.04 -9.87
N THR A 251 25.26 13.87 -10.38
CA THR A 251 23.89 13.32 -10.27
C THR A 251 23.51 13.07 -8.83
N GLU A 252 24.39 12.39 -8.05
CA GLU A 252 24.11 12.14 -6.64
C GLU A 252 23.90 13.45 -5.87
N ALA A 253 24.76 14.45 -6.08
CA ALA A 253 24.60 15.76 -5.44
C ALA A 253 23.27 16.41 -5.80
N ALA A 254 22.88 16.43 -7.07
CA ALA A 254 21.62 17.02 -7.51
C ALA A 254 20.39 16.31 -6.92
N LEU A 255 20.41 14.97 -6.84
CA LEU A 255 19.34 14.19 -6.22
C LEU A 255 19.23 14.40 -4.69
N LEU A 256 20.35 14.77 -4.04
CA LEU A 256 20.40 14.98 -2.59
C LEU A 256 20.14 16.43 -2.17
N ASP A 257 20.32 17.42 -3.06
CA ASP A 257 20.07 18.84 -2.77
C ASP A 257 18.78 19.38 -3.38
N GLY A 258 18.04 18.54 -4.11
CA GLY A 258 16.76 18.90 -4.72
C GLY A 258 16.87 19.67 -6.05
N SER A 259 18.06 19.77 -6.63
CA SER A 259 18.26 20.40 -7.93
C SER A 259 18.19 19.44 -9.13
N ALA A 260 17.87 18.16 -8.86
CA ALA A 260 17.78 17.12 -9.88
C ALA A 260 16.72 17.42 -10.92
N THR A 261 17.06 17.14 -12.17
CA THR A 261 16.17 17.28 -13.32
C THR A 261 15.52 15.94 -13.70
N ALA A 262 14.54 15.95 -14.60
CA ALA A 262 13.96 14.73 -15.15
C ALA A 262 15.02 13.75 -15.68
N THR A 263 16.09 14.26 -16.32
CA THR A 263 17.19 13.42 -16.82
C THR A 263 17.99 12.73 -15.71
N ASP A 264 18.05 13.31 -14.50
CA ASP A 264 18.71 12.67 -13.36
C ASP A 264 17.83 11.54 -12.80
N TYR A 265 16.51 11.73 -12.76
CA TYR A 265 15.57 10.65 -12.39
C TYR A 265 15.53 9.51 -13.41
N GLU A 266 15.67 9.78 -14.72
CA GLU A 266 15.75 8.75 -15.76
C GLU A 266 16.91 7.76 -15.54
N LYS A 267 17.95 8.17 -14.81
CA LYS A 267 19.10 7.30 -14.47
C LYS A 267 18.75 6.17 -13.49
N PHE A 268 17.60 6.24 -12.83
CA PHE A 268 17.06 5.12 -12.04
C PHE A 268 16.48 3.98 -12.92
N GLY A 269 16.41 4.16 -14.26
CA GLY A 269 15.86 3.17 -15.17
C GLY A 269 14.37 2.91 -14.90
N ASP A 270 13.99 1.65 -14.78
CA ASP A 270 12.59 1.25 -14.55
C ASP A 270 12.02 1.76 -13.21
N LEU A 271 12.87 2.19 -12.29
CA LEU A 271 12.47 2.83 -11.03
C LEU A 271 12.36 4.36 -11.11
N ALA A 272 12.53 4.99 -12.28
CA ALA A 272 12.51 6.46 -12.40
C ALA A 272 11.22 7.08 -11.86
N ALA A 273 10.05 6.53 -12.21
CA ALA A 273 8.76 7.01 -11.74
C ALA A 273 8.59 6.83 -10.22
N TYR A 274 9.03 5.68 -9.69
CA TYR A 274 9.02 5.42 -8.25
C TYR A 274 9.95 6.39 -7.50
N ALA A 275 11.19 6.57 -7.97
CA ALA A 275 12.17 7.48 -7.37
C ALA A 275 11.65 8.93 -7.33
N HIS A 276 11.03 9.38 -8.43
CA HIS A 276 10.40 10.69 -8.48
C HIS A 276 9.24 10.79 -7.47
N ALA A 277 8.35 9.79 -7.44
CA ALA A 277 7.23 9.77 -6.50
C ALA A 277 7.71 9.65 -5.03
N PHE A 278 8.84 8.98 -4.79
CA PHE A 278 9.42 8.85 -3.45
C PHE A 278 9.86 10.22 -2.88
N SER A 279 10.51 11.04 -3.71
CA SER A 279 11.10 12.32 -3.29
C SER A 279 10.13 13.52 -3.41
N HIS A 280 9.04 13.43 -4.16
CA HIS A 280 8.12 14.53 -4.42
C HIS A 280 6.73 14.29 -3.84
N THR A 281 6.04 15.38 -3.49
CA THR A 281 4.58 15.34 -3.48
C THR A 281 4.11 15.12 -4.92
N THR A 282 3.37 14.05 -5.17
CA THR A 282 2.83 13.80 -6.51
C THR A 282 1.45 14.41 -6.65
N MET A 283 1.17 15.00 -7.82
CA MET A 283 -0.10 15.66 -8.13
C MET A 283 -0.55 15.26 -9.53
N SER A 284 -1.60 14.43 -9.58
CA SER A 284 -2.19 13.96 -10.82
C SER A 284 -3.57 14.58 -11.03
N GLN A 285 -3.77 15.28 -12.13
CA GLN A 285 -5.08 15.79 -12.54
C GLN A 285 -5.85 14.63 -13.19
N THR A 286 -6.91 14.15 -12.53
CA THR A 286 -7.55 12.89 -12.91
C THR A 286 -8.94 13.05 -13.49
N VAL A 287 -9.72 14.05 -13.04
CA VAL A 287 -11.09 14.29 -13.52
C VAL A 287 -11.29 15.76 -13.81
N LEU A 288 -11.80 16.08 -15.01
CA LEU A 288 -12.23 17.43 -15.38
C LEU A 288 -13.69 17.37 -15.82
N ARG A 289 -14.52 18.24 -15.28
CA ARG A 289 -15.93 18.37 -15.65
C ARG A 289 -16.29 19.82 -15.91
N ALA A 290 -16.91 20.07 -17.08
CA ALA A 290 -17.39 21.38 -17.48
C ALA A 290 -18.48 21.22 -18.55
N GLY A 291 -19.62 21.87 -18.34
CA GLY A 291 -20.73 21.90 -19.29
C GLY A 291 -21.43 20.55 -19.51
N GLY A 292 -22.52 20.58 -20.27
CA GLY A 292 -23.30 19.39 -20.58
C GLY A 292 -24.00 19.45 -21.96
N ALA A 293 -24.19 20.67 -22.49
CA ALA A 293 -24.81 20.87 -23.79
C ALA A 293 -24.03 21.90 -24.61
N ILE A 294 -23.88 21.66 -25.92
CA ILE A 294 -23.02 22.46 -26.82
C ILE A 294 -23.47 23.91 -26.96
N ASN A 295 -24.76 24.18 -26.74
CA ASN A 295 -25.37 25.51 -26.88
C ASN A 295 -25.58 26.26 -25.54
N VAL A 296 -25.02 25.76 -24.43
CA VAL A 296 -25.16 26.33 -23.11
C VAL A 296 -23.80 26.69 -22.51
N LEU A 297 -23.64 27.93 -22.03
CA LEU A 297 -22.50 28.35 -21.27
C LEU A 297 -22.64 27.82 -19.84
N PRO A 298 -21.72 26.96 -19.35
CA PRO A 298 -21.79 26.45 -17.99
C PRO A 298 -21.38 27.52 -16.98
N SER A 299 -22.11 27.62 -15.89
CA SER A 299 -21.78 28.50 -14.77
C SER A 299 -20.77 27.91 -13.77
N HIS A 300 -20.41 26.62 -13.94
CA HIS A 300 -19.53 25.91 -13.04
C HIS A 300 -18.70 24.87 -13.78
N ALA A 301 -17.46 24.72 -13.35
CA ALA A 301 -16.57 23.66 -13.77
C ALA A 301 -15.66 23.24 -12.59
N TYR A 302 -15.14 22.02 -12.61
CA TYR A 302 -14.22 21.56 -11.61
C TYR A 302 -13.15 20.60 -12.16
N LEU A 303 -12.02 20.55 -11.43
CA LEU A 303 -10.89 19.66 -11.64
C LEU A 303 -10.65 18.85 -10.37
N GLU A 304 -10.62 17.51 -10.45
CA GLU A 304 -10.20 16.66 -9.35
C GLU A 304 -8.74 16.24 -9.53
N MET A 305 -8.05 16.17 -8.39
CA MET A 305 -6.64 15.85 -8.33
C MET A 305 -6.38 14.74 -7.29
N ASP A 306 -5.62 13.71 -7.67
CA ASP A 306 -4.99 12.78 -6.75
C ASP A 306 -3.65 13.37 -6.31
N ILE A 307 -3.57 13.78 -5.05
CA ILE A 307 -2.37 14.36 -4.45
C ILE A 307 -1.86 13.40 -3.38
N ARG A 308 -0.55 13.10 -3.43
CA ARG A 308 0.11 12.22 -2.47
C ARG A 308 1.25 12.96 -1.78
N PRO A 309 1.00 13.54 -0.59
CA PRO A 309 2.02 14.22 0.19
C PRO A 309 3.03 13.24 0.80
N PHE A 310 4.24 13.70 1.06
CA PHE A 310 5.25 12.98 1.81
C PHE A 310 5.11 13.21 3.32
N SER A 311 5.83 12.42 4.13
CA SER A 311 5.78 12.52 5.60
C SER A 311 6.18 13.91 6.10
N GLY A 312 5.36 14.47 6.99
CA GLY A 312 5.55 15.79 7.58
C GLY A 312 4.95 16.95 6.79
N GLN A 313 4.44 16.72 5.57
CA GLN A 313 3.72 17.75 4.81
C GLN A 313 2.26 17.80 5.25
N THR A 314 1.80 18.97 5.69
CA THR A 314 0.44 19.18 6.16
C THR A 314 -0.54 19.45 5.02
N GLN A 315 -1.84 19.29 5.29
CA GLN A 315 -2.91 19.61 4.33
C GLN A 315 -2.97 21.12 4.03
N GLU A 316 -2.64 21.95 5.01
CA GLU A 316 -2.55 23.41 4.89
C GLU A 316 -1.42 23.81 3.94
N GLU A 317 -0.25 23.21 4.06
CA GLU A 317 0.88 23.46 3.14
C GLU A 317 0.56 23.05 1.70
N LEU A 318 -0.24 21.98 1.52
CA LEU A 318 -0.75 21.60 0.18
C LEU A 318 -1.68 22.68 -0.39
N ASP A 319 -2.59 23.20 0.41
CA ASP A 319 -3.49 24.26 -0.04
C ASP A 319 -2.74 25.56 -0.33
N GLU A 320 -1.73 25.91 0.46
CA GLU A 320 -0.85 27.06 0.22
C GLU A 320 -0.10 26.89 -1.11
N PHE A 321 0.49 25.72 -1.35
CA PHE A 321 1.15 25.43 -2.61
C PHE A 321 0.19 25.55 -3.82
N LEU A 322 -1.04 25.01 -3.70
CA LEU A 322 -2.04 25.13 -4.78
C LEU A 322 -2.42 26.61 -5.03
N ARG A 323 -2.59 27.43 -3.97
CA ARG A 323 -2.87 28.85 -4.10
C ARG A 323 -1.71 29.62 -4.74
N GLU A 324 -0.47 29.30 -4.37
CA GLU A 324 0.71 29.87 -5.01
C GLU A 324 0.79 29.53 -6.50
N ALA A 325 0.54 28.26 -6.86
CA ALA A 325 0.50 27.81 -8.24
C ALA A 325 -0.61 28.49 -9.07
N LEU A 326 -1.74 28.78 -8.45
CA LEU A 326 -2.86 29.51 -9.07
C LEU A 326 -2.57 31.01 -9.23
N GLY A 327 -1.75 31.60 -8.37
CA GLY A 327 -1.36 33.01 -8.43
C GLY A 327 -2.58 33.94 -8.34
N ASP A 328 -2.74 34.85 -9.31
CA ASP A 328 -3.85 35.81 -9.35
C ASP A 328 -5.25 35.20 -9.49
N MET A 329 -5.35 33.91 -9.84
CA MET A 329 -6.62 33.18 -9.87
C MET A 329 -7.01 32.54 -8.52
N ALA A 330 -6.14 32.56 -7.51
CA ALA A 330 -6.36 31.84 -6.26
C ALA A 330 -7.69 32.20 -5.57
N ASP A 331 -8.08 33.49 -5.62
CA ASP A 331 -9.33 33.98 -5.03
C ASP A 331 -10.59 33.58 -5.84
N GLU A 332 -10.43 33.12 -7.10
CA GLU A 332 -11.52 32.65 -7.95
C GLU A 332 -11.73 31.13 -7.90
N VAL A 333 -10.85 30.41 -7.17
CA VAL A 333 -10.87 28.96 -7.08
C VAL A 333 -11.22 28.53 -5.66
N GLU A 334 -12.32 27.81 -5.52
CA GLU A 334 -12.69 27.13 -4.30
C GLU A 334 -12.01 25.76 -4.24
N ILE A 335 -11.30 25.47 -3.15
CA ILE A 335 -10.61 24.20 -2.90
C ILE A 335 -11.48 23.35 -1.98
N GLU A 336 -12.07 22.28 -2.50
CA GLU A 336 -12.79 21.27 -1.74
C GLU A 336 -11.86 20.09 -1.41
N HIS A 337 -11.82 19.72 -0.14
CA HIS A 337 -11.09 18.53 0.32
C HIS A 337 -11.96 17.28 0.12
N LEU A 338 -11.48 16.30 -0.65
CA LEU A 338 -12.19 15.04 -0.89
C LEU A 338 -11.73 13.97 0.09
N ILE A 339 -10.45 13.63 0.06
CA ILE A 339 -9.82 12.68 0.96
C ILE A 339 -8.52 13.30 1.49
N THR A 340 -8.39 13.27 2.81
CA THR A 340 -7.22 13.80 3.50
C THR A 340 -6.73 12.76 4.50
N GLU A 341 -5.48 12.32 4.33
CA GLU A 341 -4.79 11.42 5.24
C GLU A 341 -3.32 11.85 5.31
N ASP A 342 -2.79 11.91 6.51
CA ASP A 342 -1.38 12.25 6.69
C ASP A 342 -0.50 11.08 6.27
N ALA A 343 0.64 11.37 5.68
CA ALA A 343 1.68 10.39 5.44
C ALA A 343 2.23 9.85 6.76
N THR A 344 2.57 8.57 6.79
CA THR A 344 3.02 7.91 8.01
C THR A 344 4.35 7.21 7.83
N GLN A 345 5.16 7.18 8.90
CA GLN A 345 6.46 6.52 8.89
C GLN A 345 6.79 5.99 10.29
N SER A 346 7.29 4.75 10.37
CA SER A 346 7.83 4.14 11.58
C SER A 346 9.33 4.41 11.70
N SER A 347 9.81 4.49 12.95
CA SER A 347 11.25 4.54 13.24
C SER A 347 11.93 3.23 12.86
N THR A 348 13.17 3.28 12.44
CA THR A 348 14.03 2.10 12.25
C THR A 348 14.83 1.73 13.51
N ASP A 349 14.71 2.47 14.60
CA ASP A 349 15.30 2.11 15.89
C ASP A 349 14.29 1.36 16.79
N THR A 350 13.87 0.18 16.33
CA THR A 350 12.92 -0.69 17.04
C THR A 350 13.40 -2.13 17.08
N GLU A 351 12.88 -2.93 18.01
CA GLU A 351 13.19 -4.35 18.09
C GLU A 351 12.69 -5.09 16.84
N LEU A 352 11.47 -4.78 16.38
CA LEU A 352 10.92 -5.42 15.18
C LEU A 352 11.75 -5.11 13.92
N TRP A 353 12.25 -3.88 13.78
CA TRP A 353 13.14 -3.54 12.66
C TRP A 353 14.45 -4.34 12.72
N ARG A 354 15.07 -4.48 13.89
CA ARG A 354 16.27 -5.31 14.06
C ARG A 354 16.00 -6.77 13.69
N CYS A 355 14.81 -7.31 14.05
CA CYS A 355 14.42 -8.66 13.62
C CYS A 355 14.26 -8.76 12.09
N ILE A 356 13.76 -7.71 11.42
CA ILE A 356 13.72 -7.64 9.95
C ILE A 356 15.13 -7.67 9.38
N GLU A 357 16.05 -6.84 9.88
CA GLU A 357 17.45 -6.79 9.44
C GLU A 357 18.15 -8.13 9.62
N ASP A 358 18.04 -8.72 10.81
CA ASP A 358 18.68 -10.01 11.11
C ASP A 358 18.11 -11.14 10.24
N THR A 359 16.79 -11.13 9.98
CA THR A 359 16.17 -12.12 9.09
C THR A 359 16.59 -11.90 7.64
N ALA A 360 16.62 -10.66 7.17
CA ALA A 360 17.09 -10.36 5.82
C ALA A 360 18.55 -10.83 5.61
N HIS A 361 19.43 -10.60 6.59
CA HIS A 361 20.82 -11.04 6.54
C HIS A 361 20.99 -12.57 6.66
N GLU A 362 20.06 -13.29 7.28
CA GLU A 362 20.05 -14.76 7.30
C GLU A 362 19.92 -15.33 5.89
N PHE A 363 19.08 -14.74 5.05
CA PHE A 363 18.84 -15.20 3.67
C PHE A 363 19.76 -14.51 2.64
N PHE A 364 20.13 -13.25 2.89
CA PHE A 364 20.95 -12.41 1.99
C PHE A 364 22.05 -11.68 2.76
N PRO A 365 23.09 -12.39 3.22
CA PRO A 365 24.11 -11.82 4.12
C PRO A 365 24.90 -10.66 3.54
N ASP A 366 25.02 -10.57 2.22
CA ASP A 366 25.79 -9.54 1.53
C ASP A 366 24.98 -8.30 1.13
N LYS A 367 23.64 -8.31 1.35
CA LYS A 367 22.75 -7.20 1.00
C LYS A 367 22.60 -6.25 2.19
N LYS A 368 22.54 -4.95 1.91
CA LYS A 368 22.12 -3.96 2.92
C LYS A 368 20.61 -4.02 3.10
N VAL A 369 20.15 -3.80 4.31
CA VAL A 369 18.73 -3.54 4.58
C VAL A 369 18.49 -2.05 4.48
N LEU A 370 17.48 -1.66 3.70
CA LEU A 370 17.20 -0.27 3.38
C LEU A 370 15.73 0.06 3.69
N PRO A 371 15.45 1.06 4.51
CA PRO A 371 14.09 1.58 4.64
C PRO A 371 13.67 2.26 3.34
N VAL A 372 12.43 1.99 2.89
CA VAL A 372 11.81 2.62 1.73
C VAL A 372 10.37 3.05 2.06
N LEU A 373 9.78 3.89 1.22
CA LEU A 373 8.39 4.34 1.36
C LEU A 373 7.51 3.75 0.26
N ALA A 374 6.31 3.33 0.62
CA ALA A 374 5.26 3.06 -0.35
C ALA A 374 4.73 4.37 -0.94
N THR A 375 4.49 4.39 -2.25
CA THR A 375 3.88 5.54 -2.93
C THR A 375 2.35 5.53 -2.84
N GLY A 376 1.77 4.38 -2.49
CA GLY A 376 0.36 4.17 -2.13
C GLY A 376 0.15 4.17 -0.62
N GLY A 377 -1.07 3.87 -0.19
CA GLY A 377 -1.41 3.65 1.21
C GLY A 377 -1.60 2.15 1.50
N SER A 378 -1.55 1.77 2.77
CA SER A 378 -1.83 0.42 3.27
C SER A 378 -2.58 0.48 4.60
N ASP A 379 -3.03 -0.65 5.11
CA ASP A 379 -3.66 -0.73 6.45
C ASP A 379 -2.68 -0.38 7.59
N LEU A 380 -1.36 -0.43 7.32
CA LEU A 380 -0.33 -0.09 8.31
C LEU A 380 -0.38 1.36 8.79
N ARG A 381 -0.99 2.27 8.00
CA ARG A 381 -1.19 3.67 8.42
C ARG A 381 -1.98 3.77 9.72
N VAL A 382 -2.98 2.91 9.92
CA VAL A 382 -3.78 2.90 11.15
C VAL A 382 -2.91 2.58 12.36
N ALA A 383 -2.02 1.59 12.25
CA ALA A 383 -1.09 1.25 13.31
C ALA A 383 -0.13 2.41 13.61
N ARG A 384 0.41 3.05 12.56
CA ARG A 384 1.35 4.19 12.69
C ARG A 384 0.67 5.42 13.31
N HIS A 385 -0.56 5.76 12.92
CA HIS A 385 -1.33 6.86 13.53
C HIS A 385 -1.58 6.65 15.02
N ARG A 386 -1.65 5.41 15.48
CA ARG A 386 -1.75 5.07 16.90
C ARG A 386 -0.40 4.96 17.62
N GLY A 387 0.69 5.34 16.96
CA GLY A 387 2.05 5.30 17.52
C GLY A 387 2.69 3.92 17.53
N GLY A 388 2.17 2.97 16.76
CA GLY A 388 2.73 1.64 16.57
C GLY A 388 3.89 1.62 15.56
N ASN A 389 4.70 0.58 15.66
CA ASN A 389 5.77 0.27 14.71
C ASN A 389 5.21 -0.68 13.64
N ALA A 390 5.20 -0.24 12.39
CA ALA A 390 4.55 -1.00 11.34
C ALA A 390 5.37 -1.00 10.06
N TYR A 391 5.69 -2.20 9.54
CA TYR A 391 6.58 -2.41 8.40
C TYR A 391 5.98 -3.37 7.40
N GLY A 392 6.31 -3.15 6.13
CA GLY A 392 6.06 -4.13 5.09
C GLY A 392 7.16 -5.19 5.08
N PHE A 393 6.78 -6.47 4.94
CA PHE A 393 7.74 -7.57 4.93
C PHE A 393 7.32 -8.70 3.98
N ALA A 394 8.24 -9.08 3.12
CA ALA A 394 8.29 -10.32 2.34
C ALA A 394 9.76 -10.57 1.98
N LEU A 395 10.10 -11.67 1.34
CA LEU A 395 11.37 -11.85 0.64
C LEU A 395 11.13 -12.44 -0.74
N HIS A 396 11.89 -11.96 -1.71
CA HIS A 396 11.84 -12.39 -3.10
C HIS A 396 13.20 -12.96 -3.53
N ALA A 397 13.22 -13.82 -4.54
CA ALA A 397 14.45 -14.32 -5.13
C ALA A 397 15.29 -13.17 -5.74
N GLU A 398 16.60 -13.35 -5.84
CA GLU A 398 17.55 -12.26 -6.17
C GLU A 398 17.33 -11.66 -7.57
N ASP A 399 16.74 -12.40 -8.49
CA ASP A 399 16.39 -11.95 -9.84
C ASP A 399 15.01 -11.23 -9.92
N ARG A 400 14.39 -10.94 -8.78
CA ARG A 400 13.14 -10.17 -8.64
C ARG A 400 13.46 -8.81 -8.06
N ASP A 401 13.77 -7.84 -8.92
CA ASP A 401 13.99 -6.47 -8.49
C ASP A 401 12.68 -5.75 -8.13
N MET A 402 12.81 -4.59 -7.49
CA MET A 402 11.66 -3.78 -7.06
C MET A 402 10.78 -3.34 -8.22
N ALA A 403 11.34 -3.06 -9.39
CA ALA A 403 10.56 -2.66 -10.56
C ALA A 403 9.70 -3.82 -11.07
N SER A 404 10.27 -5.03 -11.14
CA SER A 404 9.56 -6.25 -11.51
C SER A 404 8.43 -6.56 -10.54
N ALA A 405 8.68 -6.49 -9.22
CA ALA A 405 7.65 -6.71 -8.21
C ALA A 405 6.50 -5.69 -8.35
N ASN A 406 6.81 -4.39 -8.44
CA ASN A 406 5.81 -3.34 -8.58
C ASN A 406 4.98 -3.46 -9.87
N SER A 407 5.56 -3.99 -10.95
CA SER A 407 4.84 -4.16 -12.22
C SER A 407 3.72 -5.21 -12.18
N GLN A 408 3.72 -6.10 -11.18
CA GLN A 408 2.70 -7.12 -10.99
C GLN A 408 1.44 -6.58 -10.30
N LEU A 409 1.59 -5.52 -9.48
CA LEU A 409 0.48 -4.96 -8.70
C LEU A 409 -0.63 -4.48 -9.63
N HIS A 410 -1.86 -4.95 -9.41
CA HIS A 410 -3.07 -4.63 -10.17
C HIS A 410 -2.99 -4.92 -11.69
N SER A 411 -1.96 -5.66 -12.14
CA SER A 411 -1.74 -5.94 -13.56
C SER A 411 -2.60 -7.13 -14.06
N HIS A 412 -2.62 -7.31 -15.39
CA HIS A 412 -3.13 -8.54 -16.01
C HIS A 412 -2.10 -9.65 -15.87
N ASP A 413 -2.55 -10.89 -15.77
CA ASP A 413 -1.68 -12.05 -15.56
C ASP A 413 -0.76 -11.93 -14.34
N GLU A 414 -1.26 -11.27 -13.28
CA GLU A 414 -0.59 -11.23 -11.98
C GLU A 414 -0.21 -12.65 -11.56
N HIS A 415 1.04 -12.83 -11.18
CA HIS A 415 1.55 -14.15 -10.81
C HIS A 415 2.65 -14.06 -9.76
N LEU A 416 2.63 -15.02 -8.86
CA LEU A 416 3.66 -15.23 -7.85
C LEU A 416 4.60 -16.34 -8.31
N TYR A 417 5.90 -16.16 -8.21
CA TYR A 417 6.87 -17.25 -8.35
C TYR A 417 6.82 -18.14 -7.11
N LEU A 418 6.74 -19.45 -7.29
CA LEU A 418 6.67 -20.39 -6.18
C LEU A 418 7.94 -20.40 -5.33
N GLU A 419 9.06 -19.98 -5.90
CA GLU A 419 10.33 -19.76 -5.18
C GLU A 419 10.21 -18.59 -4.19
N ASP A 420 9.54 -17.50 -4.58
CA ASP A 420 9.30 -16.34 -3.70
C ASP A 420 8.36 -16.72 -2.55
N LEU A 421 7.36 -17.57 -2.82
CA LEU A 421 6.50 -18.11 -1.76
C LEU A 421 7.29 -18.91 -0.73
N ASP A 422 8.15 -19.85 -1.18
CA ASP A 422 8.97 -20.67 -0.29
C ASP A 422 9.92 -19.83 0.56
N LEU A 423 10.55 -18.84 -0.08
CA LEU A 423 11.46 -17.90 0.60
C LEU A 423 10.74 -17.05 1.63
N THR A 424 9.58 -16.47 1.26
CA THR A 424 8.76 -15.63 2.15
C THR A 424 8.24 -16.45 3.35
N VAL A 425 7.78 -17.68 3.14
CA VAL A 425 7.32 -18.57 4.22
C VAL A 425 8.43 -18.84 5.23
N LYS A 426 9.64 -19.15 4.76
CA LYS A 426 10.82 -19.38 5.62
C LYS A 426 11.20 -18.11 6.39
N ALA A 427 11.21 -16.97 5.69
CA ALA A 427 11.56 -15.69 6.28
C ALA A 427 10.55 -15.25 7.35
N TYR A 428 9.24 -15.37 7.10
CA TYR A 428 8.22 -15.09 8.11
C TYR A 428 8.35 -16.02 9.32
N SER A 429 8.60 -17.31 9.10
CA SER A 429 8.81 -18.26 10.21
C SER A 429 10.01 -17.85 11.06
N SER A 430 11.15 -17.50 10.43
CA SER A 430 12.34 -17.03 11.14
C SER A 430 12.10 -15.73 11.91
N LEU A 431 11.51 -14.71 11.25
CA LEU A 431 11.24 -13.40 11.85
C LEU A 431 10.30 -13.51 13.06
N VAL A 432 9.18 -14.22 12.91
CA VAL A 432 8.19 -14.39 13.98
C VAL A 432 8.80 -15.12 15.18
N ASN A 433 9.55 -16.20 14.94
CA ASN A 433 10.25 -16.92 16.00
C ASN A 433 11.28 -16.05 16.73
N ARG A 434 12.06 -15.28 15.97
CA ARG A 434 13.06 -14.34 16.51
C ARG A 434 12.42 -13.27 17.39
N PHE A 435 11.36 -12.62 16.89
CA PHE A 435 10.67 -11.57 17.62
C PHE A 435 9.97 -12.07 18.87
N LEU A 436 9.33 -13.24 18.79
CA LEU A 436 8.65 -13.86 19.93
C LEU A 436 9.60 -14.59 20.90
N GLY A 437 10.92 -14.61 20.62
CA GLY A 437 11.91 -15.26 21.46
C GLY A 437 11.73 -16.79 21.54
N GLN A 438 11.24 -17.41 20.46
CA GLN A 438 11.15 -18.86 20.34
C GLN A 438 12.47 -19.41 19.78
N GLU A 439 13.07 -20.38 20.45
CA GLU A 439 14.21 -21.13 19.90
C GLU A 439 13.76 -22.03 18.75
N HIS A 440 14.60 -22.15 17.72
CA HIS A 440 14.39 -23.02 16.55
C HIS A 440 14.44 -24.49 16.88
#